data_5c218309807e4a63e34957c35bac2301
#
_entry.id   5c218309807e4a63e34957c35bac2301
#
_cell.length_a   1.000
_cell.length_b   1.000
_cell.length_c   1.000
_cell.angle_alpha   90.00
_cell.angle_beta   90.00
_cell.angle_gamma   90.00
#
_symmetry.space_group_name_H-M   'P 1'
#
loop_
_entity.id
_entity.type
_entity.pdbx_description
1 polymer ?
#
loop_
_entity_poly.entity_id
_entity_poly.type
_entity_poly.pdbx_seq_one_letter_code
_entity_poly.pdbx_strand_id
1 'polypeptide(L)'
;MQVSNSPNVQLSAALDLKQGAHRARKGNDIWGWTDPQTNKEYVIMGLDSKSSFVDVTDPSNPIHLADLKTASISSTWRDMKIYKHYAFIVSEAWIHGMQVIDLHKLRNLDGSKVEKLSADMRYRDVGY
;
A
#
# COMPACT_ATOMS: atom_id res chain seq x y z
N MET A 1 12.80 15.17 9.21
CA MET A 1 11.88 15.69 8.19
C MET A 1 11.42 17.08 8.60
N GLN A 2 11.63 18.05 7.74
CA GLN A 2 11.07 19.38 7.96
C GLN A 2 9.64 19.43 7.42
N VAL A 3 8.74 19.96 8.23
CA VAL A 3 7.37 20.20 7.83
C VAL A 3 7.15 21.69 7.77
N SER A 4 6.75 22.19 6.62
CA SER A 4 6.44 23.60 6.44
C SER A 4 5.11 23.92 7.15
N ASN A 5 5.09 24.99 7.93
CA ASN A 5 3.86 25.48 8.53
C ASN A 5 3.06 26.23 7.47
N SER A 6 1.91 25.69 7.10
CA SER A 6 0.94 26.34 6.22
C SER A 6 -0.33 26.61 7.01
N PRO A 7 -0.98 27.78 6.89
CA PRO A 7 -2.23 28.05 7.58
C PRO A 7 -3.37 27.12 7.14
N ASN A 8 -3.27 26.49 5.95
CA ASN A 8 -4.31 25.65 5.38
C ASN A 8 -3.96 24.16 5.35
N VAL A 9 -2.75 23.82 5.76
CA VAL A 9 -2.28 22.42 5.73
C VAL A 9 -1.52 22.13 7.01
N GLN A 10 -1.94 21.09 7.72
CA GLN A 10 -1.30 20.63 8.95
C GLN A 10 -0.94 19.17 8.85
N LEU A 11 0.21 18.80 9.42
CA LEU A 11 0.58 17.40 9.57
C LEU A 11 -0.22 16.79 10.73
N SER A 12 -1.12 15.86 10.41
CA SER A 12 -1.94 15.17 11.43
C SER A 12 -1.18 14.04 12.09
N ALA A 13 -0.38 13.31 11.31
CA ALA A 13 0.41 12.19 11.80
C ALA A 13 1.49 11.83 10.79
N ALA A 14 2.47 11.03 11.22
CA ALA A 14 3.48 10.43 10.35
C ALA A 14 3.65 8.96 10.74
N LEU A 15 3.81 8.10 9.74
CA LEU A 15 3.96 6.66 9.90
C LEU A 15 5.11 6.16 9.05
N ASP A 16 6.06 5.44 9.66
CA ASP A 16 7.17 4.83 8.93
C ASP A 16 6.78 3.45 8.42
N LEU A 17 6.66 3.30 7.11
CA LEU A 17 6.29 2.05 6.45
C LEU A 17 7.51 1.21 6.03
N LYS A 18 8.72 1.65 6.30
CA LYS A 18 9.94 0.90 5.93
C LYS A 18 10.07 -0.41 6.71
N GLN A 19 9.50 -0.45 7.89
CA GLN A 19 9.40 -1.65 8.73
C GLN A 19 8.07 -2.36 8.47
N GLY A 20 7.69 -3.29 9.32
CA GLY A 20 6.47 -4.06 9.19
C GLY A 20 6.75 -5.53 8.91
N ALA A 21 5.89 -6.17 8.12
CA ALA A 21 6.06 -7.59 7.77
C ALA A 21 7.21 -7.82 6.79
N HIS A 22 7.52 -6.82 5.97
CA HIS A 22 8.65 -6.80 5.04
C HIS A 22 9.36 -5.46 5.15
N ARG A 23 10.67 -5.45 4.93
CA ARG A 23 11.46 -4.21 4.94
C ARG A 23 11.47 -3.56 3.57
N ALA A 24 11.54 -2.23 3.56
CA ALA A 24 11.68 -1.42 2.35
C ALA A 24 12.54 -0.19 2.67
N ARG A 25 13.01 0.50 1.63
CA ARG A 25 13.85 1.68 1.76
C ARG A 25 13.21 2.94 1.24
N LYS A 26 12.46 2.87 0.16
CA LYS A 26 11.90 4.04 -0.53
C LYS A 26 10.45 3.82 -0.89
N GLY A 27 9.66 4.86 -0.71
CA GLY A 27 8.31 4.94 -1.24
C GLY A 27 8.31 5.49 -2.66
N ASN A 28 7.30 5.14 -3.43
CA ASN A 28 7.16 5.56 -4.82
C ASN A 28 5.76 6.09 -5.11
N ASP A 29 4.75 5.24 -5.10
CA ASP A 29 3.40 5.59 -5.51
C ASP A 29 2.41 5.40 -4.37
N ILE A 30 1.29 6.11 -4.43
CA ILE A 30 0.26 6.07 -3.40
C ILE A 30 -1.13 6.12 -4.06
N TRP A 31 -2.07 5.36 -3.50
CA TRP A 31 -3.47 5.36 -3.94
C TRP A 31 -4.40 5.18 -2.75
N GLY A 32 -5.54 5.84 -2.80
CA GLY A 32 -6.56 5.72 -1.74
C GLY A 32 -7.71 4.82 -2.15
N TRP A 33 -8.34 4.18 -1.16
CA TRP A 33 -9.57 3.42 -1.33
C TRP A 33 -10.50 3.62 -0.15
N THR A 34 -11.75 3.98 -0.43
CA THR A 34 -12.80 4.04 0.58
C THR A 34 -13.68 2.81 0.46
N ASP A 35 -13.79 2.04 1.53
CA ASP A 35 -14.66 0.87 1.55
C ASP A 35 -16.13 1.31 1.59
N PRO A 36 -16.92 1.03 0.54
CA PRO A 36 -18.30 1.50 0.50
C PRO A 36 -19.20 0.83 1.54
N GLN A 37 -18.80 -0.31 2.09
CA GLN A 37 -19.58 -1.03 3.09
C GLN A 37 -19.34 -0.51 4.50
N THR A 38 -18.10 -0.22 4.86
CA THR A 38 -17.70 0.17 6.22
C THR A 38 -17.44 1.66 6.37
N ASN A 39 -17.30 2.39 5.26
CA ASN A 39 -16.84 3.78 5.17
C ASN A 39 -15.43 4.00 5.71
N LYS A 40 -14.67 2.95 5.94
CA LYS A 40 -13.27 3.08 6.30
C LYS A 40 -12.45 3.51 5.11
N GLU A 41 -11.42 4.28 5.40
CA GLU A 41 -10.50 4.80 4.38
C GLU A 41 -9.14 4.15 4.52
N TYR A 42 -8.59 3.72 3.39
CA TYR A 42 -7.32 3.04 3.32
C TYR A 42 -6.41 3.71 2.32
N VAL A 43 -5.12 3.62 2.58
CA VAL A 43 -4.07 4.04 1.65
C VAL A 43 -3.20 2.83 1.34
N ILE A 44 -2.86 2.70 0.06
CA ILE A 44 -1.86 1.73 -0.40
C ILE A 44 -0.64 2.52 -0.81
N MET A 45 0.50 2.20 -0.21
CA MET A 45 1.78 2.82 -0.51
C MET A 45 2.68 1.82 -1.20
N GLY A 46 3.10 2.12 -2.42
CA GLY A 46 4.11 1.34 -3.13
C GLY A 46 5.50 1.72 -2.65
N LEU A 47 6.27 0.74 -2.22
CA LEU A 47 7.66 0.89 -1.84
C LEU A 47 8.52 0.01 -2.75
N ASP A 48 9.83 0.11 -2.61
CA ASP A 48 10.76 -0.59 -3.52
C ASP A 48 10.65 -2.12 -3.46
N SER A 49 10.29 -2.69 -2.31
CA SER A 49 10.23 -4.15 -2.12
C SER A 49 8.87 -4.68 -1.72
N LYS A 50 7.87 -3.80 -1.56
CA LYS A 50 6.54 -4.18 -1.09
C LYS A 50 5.49 -3.13 -1.42
N SER A 51 4.24 -3.49 -1.19
CA SER A 51 3.14 -2.53 -1.07
C SER A 51 2.59 -2.61 0.35
N SER A 52 2.42 -1.47 1.01
CA SER A 52 1.91 -1.39 2.38
C SER A 52 0.49 -0.86 2.39
N PHE A 53 -0.33 -1.42 3.27
CA PHE A 53 -1.75 -1.09 3.40
C PHE A 53 -1.98 -0.46 4.76
N VAL A 54 -2.57 0.74 4.76
CA VAL A 54 -2.72 1.57 5.96
C VAL A 54 -4.18 2.00 6.11
N ASP A 55 -4.74 1.83 7.30
CA ASP A 55 -6.04 2.39 7.65
C ASP A 55 -5.82 3.85 8.05
N VAL A 56 -6.41 4.77 7.31
CA VAL A 56 -6.35 6.22 7.54
C VAL A 56 -7.72 6.81 7.87
N THR A 57 -8.65 5.97 8.33
CA THR A 57 -9.99 6.41 8.71
C THR A 57 -9.91 7.53 9.76
N ASP A 58 -9.01 7.41 10.73
CA ASP A 58 -8.61 8.50 11.59
C ASP A 58 -7.25 9.02 11.12
N PRO A 59 -7.18 10.18 10.45
CA PRO A 59 -5.92 10.68 9.90
C PRO A 59 -4.89 11.05 10.97
N SER A 60 -5.30 11.25 12.21
CA SER A 60 -4.36 11.50 13.32
C SER A 60 -3.80 10.21 13.93
N ASN A 61 -4.33 9.04 13.54
CA ASN A 61 -3.87 7.75 14.03
C ASN A 61 -3.86 6.70 12.91
N PRO A 62 -2.99 6.83 11.91
CA PRO A 62 -2.88 5.84 10.83
C PRO A 62 -2.38 4.50 11.37
N ILE A 63 -2.94 3.41 10.87
CA ILE A 63 -2.63 2.06 11.32
C ILE A 63 -2.07 1.25 10.17
N HIS A 64 -0.82 0.79 10.30
CA HIS A 64 -0.19 -0.09 9.33
C HIS A 64 -0.78 -1.50 9.49
N LEU A 65 -1.58 -1.92 8.52
CA LEU A 65 -2.34 -3.17 8.58
C LEU A 65 -1.58 -4.36 8.00
N ALA A 66 -0.94 -4.16 6.86
CA ALA A 66 -0.42 -5.28 6.09
C ALA A 66 0.62 -4.86 5.07
N ASP A 67 1.41 -5.83 4.63
CA ASP A 67 2.36 -5.70 3.52
C ASP A 67 2.14 -6.82 2.51
N LEU A 68 2.24 -6.46 1.24
CA LEU A 68 2.32 -7.39 0.12
C LEU A 68 3.72 -7.32 -0.48
N LYS A 69 4.48 -8.40 -0.36
CA LYS A 69 5.85 -8.45 -0.90
C LYS A 69 5.83 -8.33 -2.42
N THR A 70 6.85 -7.67 -2.97
CA THR A 70 7.04 -7.63 -4.43
C THR A 70 7.13 -9.04 -5.00
N ALA A 71 6.60 -9.21 -6.23
CA ALA A 71 6.57 -10.51 -6.90
C ALA A 71 7.92 -10.90 -7.52
N SER A 72 8.85 -9.97 -7.56
CA SER A 72 10.19 -10.19 -8.15
C SER A 72 11.24 -9.42 -7.35
N ILE A 73 12.29 -8.98 -8.00
CA ILE A 73 13.32 -8.15 -7.35
C ILE A 73 12.76 -6.76 -6.98
N SER A 74 13.40 -6.11 -6.03
CA SER A 74 13.03 -4.75 -5.63
C SER A 74 13.23 -3.76 -6.78
N SER A 75 12.33 -2.79 -6.88
CA SER A 75 12.40 -1.71 -7.86
C SER A 75 11.85 -0.44 -7.25
N THR A 76 12.46 0.70 -7.55
CA THR A 76 11.96 2.00 -7.15
C THR A 76 10.72 2.43 -7.93
N TRP A 77 10.43 1.76 -9.04
CA TRP A 77 9.31 2.08 -9.92
C TRP A 77 8.19 1.06 -9.76
N ARG A 78 7.15 1.49 -9.06
CA ARG A 78 5.96 0.70 -8.82
C ARG A 78 4.76 1.61 -9.03
N ASP A 79 3.82 1.16 -9.82
CA ASP A 79 2.59 1.89 -10.10
C ASP A 79 1.39 1.05 -9.64
N MET A 80 0.34 1.72 -9.20
CA MET A 80 -0.84 1.03 -8.73
C MET A 80 -2.10 1.77 -9.10
N LYS A 81 -3.15 1.00 -9.34
CA LYS A 81 -4.51 1.49 -9.63
C LYS A 81 -5.50 0.68 -8.83
N ILE A 82 -6.59 1.33 -8.45
CA ILE A 82 -7.71 0.64 -7.81
C ILE A 82 -8.92 0.73 -8.74
N TYR A 83 -9.55 -0.42 -8.93
CA TYR A 83 -10.84 -0.50 -9.61
C TYR A 83 -11.78 -1.32 -8.74
N LYS A 84 -12.90 -0.71 -8.33
CA LYS A 84 -13.82 -1.29 -7.35
C LYS A 84 -13.07 -1.61 -6.05
N HIS A 85 -13.02 -2.89 -5.67
CA HIS A 85 -12.33 -3.36 -4.46
C HIS A 85 -11.04 -4.14 -4.77
N TYR A 86 -10.51 -3.98 -5.98
CA TYR A 86 -9.26 -4.63 -6.38
C TYR A 86 -8.16 -3.61 -6.61
N ALA A 87 -6.98 -3.89 -6.07
CA ALA A 87 -5.76 -3.16 -6.39
C ALA A 87 -4.96 -3.93 -7.43
N PHE A 88 -4.49 -3.20 -8.44
CA PHE A 88 -3.65 -3.70 -9.53
C PHE A 88 -2.29 -3.05 -9.38
N ILE A 89 -1.26 -3.84 -9.14
CA ILE A 89 0.08 -3.36 -8.81
C ILE A 89 1.06 -3.90 -9.85
N VAL A 90 1.72 -2.99 -10.54
CA VAL A 90 2.79 -3.31 -11.50
C VAL A 90 4.11 -2.75 -11.01
N SER A 91 5.21 -3.28 -11.54
CA SER A 91 6.55 -2.80 -11.28
C SER A 91 7.38 -2.94 -12.56
N GLU A 92 8.33 -2.04 -12.75
CA GLU A 92 9.31 -2.15 -13.83
C GLU A 92 10.32 -3.28 -13.61
N ALA A 93 10.37 -3.84 -12.42
CA ALA A 93 11.25 -4.97 -12.14
C ALA A 93 10.93 -6.14 -13.07
N TRP A 94 12.00 -6.71 -13.63
CA TRP A 94 11.88 -7.81 -14.57
C TRP A 94 11.08 -8.97 -13.98
N ILE A 95 10.23 -9.58 -14.80
CA ILE A 95 9.33 -10.69 -14.45
C ILE A 95 8.33 -10.41 -13.30
N HIS A 96 8.17 -9.15 -12.90
CA HIS A 96 7.18 -8.82 -11.88
C HIS A 96 5.76 -9.12 -12.36
N GLY A 97 5.43 -8.67 -13.56
CA GLY A 97 4.06 -8.74 -14.06
C GLY A 97 3.14 -7.82 -13.27
N MET A 98 1.91 -8.24 -13.08
CA MET A 98 0.90 -7.50 -12.34
C MET A 98 0.36 -8.35 -11.21
N GLN A 99 0.40 -7.83 -9.99
CA GLN A 99 -0.26 -8.42 -8.82
C GLN A 99 -1.67 -7.83 -8.69
N VAL A 100 -2.63 -8.68 -8.39
CA VAL A 100 -4.01 -8.26 -8.09
C VAL A 100 -4.35 -8.72 -6.68
N ILE A 101 -4.90 -7.81 -5.86
CA ILE A 101 -5.30 -8.13 -4.50
C ILE A 101 -6.69 -7.59 -4.20
N ASP A 102 -7.52 -8.42 -3.55
CA ASP A 102 -8.85 -8.06 -3.09
C ASP A 102 -8.74 -7.26 -1.79
N LEU A 103 -9.15 -5.99 -1.85
CA LEU A 103 -9.06 -5.08 -0.71
C LEU A 103 -10.06 -5.40 0.41
N HIS A 104 -11.06 -6.24 0.16
CA HIS A 104 -11.94 -6.72 1.23
C HIS A 104 -11.19 -7.45 2.34
N LYS A 105 -10.01 -7.98 2.04
CA LYS A 105 -9.13 -8.59 3.04
C LYS A 105 -8.75 -7.63 4.17
N LEU A 106 -8.72 -6.33 3.91
CA LEU A 106 -8.37 -5.33 4.90
C LEU A 106 -9.42 -5.20 6.01
N ARG A 107 -10.66 -5.59 5.74
CA ARG A 107 -11.78 -5.47 6.70
C ARG A 107 -11.55 -6.24 7.99
N ASN A 108 -10.80 -7.32 7.93
CA ASN A 108 -10.57 -8.23 9.06
C ASN A 108 -9.27 -7.93 9.81
N LEU A 109 -8.56 -6.86 9.43
CA LEU A 109 -7.29 -6.49 10.03
C LEU A 109 -7.49 -5.35 11.01
N ASP A 110 -6.95 -5.49 12.21
CA ASP A 110 -7.10 -4.52 13.29
C ASP A 110 -5.81 -3.76 13.63
N GLY A 111 -4.70 -4.12 13.00
CA GLY A 111 -3.41 -3.50 13.24
C GLY A 111 -2.68 -4.01 14.49
N SER A 112 -3.17 -5.08 15.13
CA SER A 112 -2.47 -5.71 16.24
C SER A 112 -1.09 -6.22 15.85
N LYS A 113 -0.93 -6.57 14.57
CA LYS A 113 0.36 -6.82 13.92
C LYS A 113 0.24 -6.46 12.44
N VAL A 114 1.37 -6.23 11.77
CA VAL A 114 1.39 -6.04 10.32
C VAL A 114 1.33 -7.42 9.65
N GLU A 115 0.22 -7.68 8.96
CA GLU A 115 -0.01 -8.96 8.31
C GLU A 115 0.78 -9.09 7.01
N LYS A 116 1.16 -10.31 6.67
CA LYS A 116 1.72 -10.64 5.36
C LYS A 116 0.57 -11.07 4.46
N LEU A 117 0.35 -10.31 3.38
CA LEU A 117 -0.66 -10.66 2.39
C LEU A 117 -0.03 -11.35 1.19
N SER A 118 -0.85 -12.13 0.49
CA SER A 118 -0.50 -12.73 -0.80
C SER A 118 -1.43 -12.19 -1.86
N ALA A 119 -0.91 -11.99 -3.08
CA ALA A 119 -1.74 -11.58 -4.20
C ALA A 119 -2.77 -12.68 -4.52
N ASP A 120 -3.99 -12.27 -4.87
CA ASP A 120 -5.03 -13.20 -5.30
C ASP A 120 -4.76 -13.75 -6.70
N MET A 121 -4.19 -12.90 -7.55
CA MET A 121 -3.78 -13.26 -8.90
C MET A 121 -2.46 -12.58 -9.25
N ARG A 122 -1.71 -13.19 -10.14
CA ARG A 122 -0.52 -12.61 -10.72
C ARG A 122 -0.48 -12.88 -12.22
N TYR A 123 -0.48 -11.82 -13.00
CA TYR A 123 -0.32 -11.89 -14.45
C TYR A 123 1.14 -11.60 -14.80
N ARG A 124 1.79 -12.54 -15.50
CA ARG A 124 3.21 -12.40 -15.86
C ARG A 124 3.44 -11.73 -17.20
N ASP A 125 2.48 -11.82 -18.09
CA ASP A 125 2.62 -11.38 -19.50
C ASP A 125 2.00 -10.00 -19.70
N VAL A 126 2.36 -9.02 -18.87
CA VAL A 126 1.81 -7.67 -18.94
C VAL A 126 2.84 -6.62 -19.36
N GLY A 127 3.68 -6.93 -20.31
CA GLY A 127 4.39 -5.93 -21.07
C GLY A 127 5.68 -5.36 -20.47
N TYR A 128 6.26 -5.98 -19.51
CA TYR A 128 7.58 -5.55 -19.00
C TYR A 128 8.53 -6.73 -18.89
#